data_0b601642cad210b973e2dac23a7f96f6
#
_entry.id   0b601642cad210b973e2dac23a7f96f6
#
_cell.length_a   1.000
_cell.length_b   1.000
_cell.length_c   1.000
_cell.angle_alpha   90.00
_cell.angle_beta   90.00
_cell.angle_gamma   90.00
#
_symmetry.space_group_name_H-M   'P 1'
#
loop_
_entity.id
_entity.type
_entity.pdbx_description
1 polymer ?
#
loop_
_entity_poly.entity_id
_entity_poly.type
_entity_poly.pdbx_seq_one_letter_code
_entity_poly.pdbx_strand_id
1 'polypeptide(L)'
;MLLRTLGLMIFLVFGLHVLHAQTKTTQTENIVLITFDGLRWQELFKGADSLMVDDTGLIEQPGSLLKDFWHPDPLERRKRLFPFFWSTMASQGQLYGNRAYGNHVNNQNKMWFSYPGYNEVLSGFADDTRINSNSKVNNPNVTFLEYLHKLPPYKGKVMAFGSWDVFPYIINRERSGIAVNAGFDLATGSDLTEVEKTVNRLQQEIRGPWGGVRLDPFTHHYALEAIKKHKPKILYIAYGETDDWAHDGKYDQYLWSAKQTDAYIREIWETLQSDPQYKGKTTMIITTDHGRGITKTSWKSHGSEIPQAGQIWMMAIGPDTPALGELKIQGQWQSAMLARTIFQLLGLDYPDAKAAPAVKEMKK
;
A
#
# COMPACT_ATOMS: atom_id res chain seq x y z
N MET A 1 62.80 63.09 21.40
CA MET A 1 63.01 61.64 21.42
C MET A 1 61.63 60.98 21.47
N LEU A 2 61.06 60.64 20.27
CA LEU A 2 59.71 60.12 20.08
C LEU A 2 59.79 58.58 20.05
N LEU A 3 59.17 57.90 21.01
CA LEU A 3 58.90 56.44 20.91
C LEU A 3 57.61 56.21 20.12
N ARG A 4 57.73 55.50 18.99
CA ARG A 4 56.58 54.97 18.22
C ARG A 4 56.25 53.57 18.75
N THR A 5 55.12 53.39 19.37
CA THR A 5 54.50 52.08 19.69
C THR A 5 53.75 51.57 18.47
N LEU A 6 54.17 50.42 17.95
CA LEU A 6 53.55 49.70 16.88
C LEU A 6 52.49 48.72 17.45
N GLY A 7 51.22 49.00 17.27
CA GLY A 7 50.12 48.11 17.68
C GLY A 7 49.92 47.02 16.63
N LEU A 8 50.09 45.76 17.04
CA LEU A 8 49.85 44.56 16.24
C LEU A 8 48.35 44.19 16.38
N MET A 9 47.58 44.39 15.32
CA MET A 9 46.16 44.00 15.25
C MET A 9 46.11 42.56 14.72
N ILE A 10 45.79 41.59 15.61
CA ILE A 10 45.54 40.18 15.23
C ILE A 10 44.09 40.04 14.80
N PHE A 11 43.85 39.85 13.48
CA PHE A 11 42.53 39.46 12.95
C PHE A 11 42.32 37.95 13.16
N LEU A 12 41.47 37.58 14.12
CA LEU A 12 40.94 36.21 14.26
C LEU A 12 39.85 36.00 13.19
N VAL A 13 40.20 35.30 12.14
CA VAL A 13 39.22 34.84 11.12
C VAL A 13 38.54 33.57 11.70
N PHE A 14 37.35 33.73 12.25
CA PHE A 14 36.48 32.60 12.55
C PHE A 14 35.91 32.00 11.26
N GLY A 15 36.56 30.94 10.80
CA GLY A 15 36.01 30.13 9.70
C GLY A 15 34.74 29.40 10.17
N LEU A 16 33.58 29.90 9.77
CA LEU A 16 32.32 29.14 9.89
C LEU A 16 32.41 27.92 8.96
N HIS A 17 32.77 26.77 9.53
CA HIS A 17 32.59 25.48 8.86
C HIS A 17 31.10 25.18 8.86
N VAL A 18 30.41 25.56 7.77
CA VAL A 18 29.07 25.06 7.47
C VAL A 18 29.25 23.57 7.16
N LEU A 19 29.01 22.70 8.13
CA LEU A 19 28.83 21.29 7.90
C LEU A 19 27.59 21.13 6.99
N HIS A 20 27.82 21.08 5.69
CA HIS A 20 26.83 20.54 4.75
C HIS A 20 26.71 19.05 5.09
N ALA A 21 25.70 18.67 5.86
CA ALA A 21 25.25 17.30 5.91
C ALA A 21 24.91 16.93 4.47
N GLN A 22 25.75 16.12 3.83
CA GLN A 22 25.45 15.54 2.53
C GLN A 22 24.20 14.66 2.74
N THR A 23 23.04 15.22 2.43
CA THR A 23 21.82 14.42 2.34
C THR A 23 22.05 13.42 1.21
N LYS A 24 22.17 12.15 1.58
CA LYS A 24 22.32 11.06 0.62
C LYS A 24 21.14 11.15 -0.35
N THR A 25 21.40 11.50 -1.61
CA THR A 25 20.35 11.62 -2.61
C THR A 25 19.71 10.26 -2.82
N THR A 26 18.41 10.18 -2.61
CA THR A 26 17.64 8.95 -2.88
C THR A 26 17.57 8.70 -4.39
N GLN A 27 17.52 7.42 -4.79
CA GLN A 27 17.29 7.00 -6.16
C GLN A 27 15.80 6.90 -6.49
N THR A 28 14.95 6.81 -5.47
CA THR A 28 13.50 6.73 -5.60
C THR A 28 12.93 8.07 -6.08
N GLU A 29 12.42 8.09 -7.30
CA GLU A 29 11.73 9.23 -7.90
C GLU A 29 10.22 9.02 -7.98
N ASN A 30 9.79 7.75 -7.94
CA ASN A 30 8.39 7.34 -8.09
C ASN A 30 7.97 6.40 -6.95
N ILE A 31 6.73 6.53 -6.51
CA ILE A 31 6.13 5.65 -5.50
C ILE A 31 4.88 4.99 -6.09
N VAL A 32 4.77 3.69 -5.89
CA VAL A 32 3.54 2.93 -6.09
C VAL A 32 3.15 2.33 -4.75
N LEU A 33 2.04 2.79 -4.18
CA LEU A 33 1.43 2.20 -3.00
C LEU A 33 0.25 1.33 -3.45
N ILE A 34 0.22 0.09 -2.99
CA ILE A 34 -0.87 -0.85 -3.27
C ILE A 34 -1.43 -1.36 -1.95
N THR A 35 -2.75 -1.39 -1.83
CA THR A 35 -3.43 -1.99 -0.69
C THR A 35 -4.36 -3.11 -1.14
N PHE A 36 -4.36 -4.19 -0.36
CA PHE A 36 -5.45 -5.14 -0.31
C PHE A 36 -6.47 -4.66 0.73
N ASP A 37 -7.74 -4.98 0.56
CA ASP A 37 -8.72 -4.83 1.61
C ASP A 37 -8.82 -6.13 2.42
N GLY A 38 -8.61 -6.06 3.72
CA GLY A 38 -8.85 -7.14 4.67
C GLY A 38 -8.07 -8.45 4.49
N LEU A 39 -6.94 -8.46 3.77
CA LEU A 39 -6.13 -9.67 3.59
C LEU A 39 -5.33 -9.99 4.84
N ARG A 40 -5.58 -11.17 5.43
CA ARG A 40 -4.94 -11.59 6.67
C ARG A 40 -3.46 -11.93 6.48
N TRP A 41 -2.65 -11.66 7.51
CA TRP A 41 -1.22 -12.04 7.53
C TRP A 41 -1.01 -13.56 7.47
N GLN A 42 -2.00 -14.36 7.92
CA GLN A 42 -1.94 -15.82 7.90
C GLN A 42 -1.80 -16.33 6.46
N GLU A 43 -2.65 -15.89 5.55
CA GLU A 43 -2.57 -16.31 4.16
C GLU A 43 -1.28 -15.85 3.51
N LEU A 44 -0.83 -14.62 3.80
CA LEU A 44 0.42 -14.13 3.26
C LEU A 44 1.61 -15.01 3.65
N PHE A 45 1.74 -15.32 4.94
CA PHE A 45 2.94 -16.01 5.46
C PHE A 45 2.82 -17.54 5.56
N LYS A 46 1.60 -18.08 5.50
CA LYS A 46 1.35 -19.52 5.67
C LYS A 46 0.59 -20.16 4.50
N GLY A 47 0.09 -19.34 3.56
CA GLY A 47 -0.80 -19.79 2.49
C GLY A 47 -2.21 -20.14 2.99
N ALA A 48 -2.94 -20.95 2.24
CA ALA A 48 -4.28 -21.36 2.59
C ALA A 48 -4.38 -21.92 4.03
N ASP A 49 -5.33 -21.40 4.82
CA ASP A 49 -5.48 -21.74 6.22
C ASP A 49 -6.07 -23.16 6.38
N SER A 50 -5.36 -24.03 7.10
CA SER A 50 -5.78 -25.41 7.34
C SER A 50 -7.12 -25.53 8.06
N LEU A 51 -7.54 -24.51 8.81
CA LEU A 51 -8.85 -24.49 9.47
C LEU A 51 -10.01 -24.30 8.48
N MET A 52 -9.76 -23.69 7.32
CA MET A 52 -10.77 -23.30 6.35
C MET A 52 -10.89 -24.28 5.19
N VAL A 53 -9.79 -24.94 4.79
CA VAL A 53 -9.73 -25.75 3.56
C VAL A 53 -10.60 -27.01 3.57
N ASP A 54 -11.01 -27.47 4.73
CA ASP A 54 -11.87 -28.65 4.88
C ASP A 54 -13.35 -28.27 5.13
N ASP A 55 -13.68 -26.99 5.14
CA ASP A 55 -15.02 -26.52 5.46
C ASP A 55 -15.86 -26.30 4.20
N THR A 56 -16.69 -27.27 3.85
CA THR A 56 -17.57 -27.21 2.68
C THR A 56 -18.62 -26.09 2.72
N GLY A 57 -18.86 -25.48 3.88
CA GLY A 57 -19.71 -24.30 4.03
C GLY A 57 -19.01 -23.00 3.62
N LEU A 58 -17.68 -23.04 3.50
CA LEU A 58 -16.84 -21.89 3.13
C LEU A 58 -16.25 -22.00 1.70
N ILE A 59 -16.47 -23.11 1.03
CA ILE A 59 -15.80 -23.43 -0.24
C ILE A 59 -16.84 -23.88 -1.25
N GLU A 60 -16.93 -23.19 -2.38
CA GLU A 60 -17.80 -23.60 -3.49
C GLU A 60 -17.15 -24.69 -4.35
N GLN A 61 -15.82 -24.67 -4.50
CA GLN A 61 -15.06 -25.57 -5.37
C GLN A 61 -13.92 -26.28 -4.62
N PRO A 62 -14.22 -27.21 -3.71
CA PRO A 62 -13.21 -27.85 -2.85
C PRO A 62 -12.06 -28.51 -3.62
N GLY A 63 -12.35 -29.18 -4.73
CA GLY A 63 -11.34 -29.85 -5.56
C GLY A 63 -10.34 -28.88 -6.17
N SER A 64 -10.79 -27.72 -6.66
CA SER A 64 -9.94 -26.67 -7.20
C SER A 64 -9.10 -26.04 -6.09
N LEU A 65 -9.68 -25.73 -4.95
CA LEU A 65 -8.96 -25.14 -3.82
C LEU A 65 -7.79 -26.02 -3.37
N LEU A 66 -8.04 -27.31 -3.15
CA LEU A 66 -7.00 -28.24 -2.72
C LEU A 66 -5.89 -28.38 -3.76
N LYS A 67 -6.23 -28.48 -5.04
CA LYS A 67 -5.27 -28.57 -6.13
C LYS A 67 -4.39 -27.33 -6.25
N ASP A 68 -4.99 -26.12 -6.19
CA ASP A 68 -4.35 -24.88 -6.58
C ASP A 68 -3.64 -24.20 -5.40
N PHE A 69 -4.09 -24.39 -4.18
CA PHE A 69 -3.62 -23.67 -3.00
C PHE A 69 -3.07 -24.55 -1.88
N TRP A 70 -3.52 -25.81 -1.77
CA TRP A 70 -3.13 -26.63 -0.63
C TRP A 70 -1.78 -27.31 -0.80
N HIS A 71 -1.01 -27.29 0.28
CA HIS A 71 0.18 -28.12 0.50
C HIS A 71 0.36 -28.32 2.00
N PRO A 72 0.84 -29.51 2.48
CA PRO A 72 1.05 -29.73 3.93
C PRO A 72 2.06 -28.74 4.54
N ASP A 73 3.14 -28.44 3.81
CA ASP A 73 4.12 -27.43 4.22
C ASP A 73 3.57 -26.01 3.97
N PRO A 74 3.43 -25.16 5.01
CA PRO A 74 2.96 -23.79 4.87
C PRO A 74 3.91 -22.91 4.03
N LEU A 75 5.20 -23.23 3.96
CA LEU A 75 6.15 -22.49 3.13
C LEU A 75 5.90 -22.73 1.63
N GLU A 76 5.44 -23.92 1.27
CA GLU A 76 5.05 -24.21 -0.11
C GLU A 76 3.64 -23.69 -0.41
N ARG A 77 2.69 -23.75 0.56
CA ARG A 77 1.35 -23.17 0.40
C ARG A 77 1.41 -21.67 0.06
N ARG A 78 2.19 -20.90 0.81
CA ARG A 78 2.31 -19.45 0.58
C ARG A 78 2.87 -19.10 -0.80
N LYS A 79 3.78 -19.92 -1.34
CA LYS A 79 4.32 -19.76 -2.70
C LYS A 79 3.28 -20.08 -3.77
N ARG A 80 2.37 -21.04 -3.52
CA ARG A 80 1.26 -21.34 -4.43
C ARG A 80 0.25 -20.20 -4.49
N LEU A 81 0.01 -19.56 -3.34
CA LEU A 81 -0.94 -18.45 -3.24
C LEU A 81 -0.34 -17.14 -3.77
N PHE A 82 0.90 -16.82 -3.40
CA PHE A 82 1.59 -15.58 -3.75
C PHE A 82 2.92 -15.84 -4.46
N PRO A 83 2.90 -16.31 -5.73
CA PRO A 83 4.14 -16.64 -6.46
C PRO A 83 5.10 -15.47 -6.60
N PHE A 84 4.61 -14.27 -6.93
CA PHE A 84 5.44 -13.07 -7.10
C PHE A 84 6.01 -12.58 -5.77
N PHE A 85 5.21 -12.55 -4.71
CA PHE A 85 5.68 -12.11 -3.41
C PHE A 85 6.80 -13.02 -2.88
N TRP A 86 6.65 -14.34 -3.02
CA TRP A 86 7.65 -15.28 -2.49
C TRP A 86 8.82 -15.55 -3.44
N SER A 87 8.77 -15.15 -4.70
CA SER A 87 9.93 -15.18 -5.60
C SER A 87 10.66 -13.84 -5.64
N THR A 88 9.98 -12.76 -6.00
CA THR A 88 10.58 -11.46 -6.27
C THR A 88 10.66 -10.58 -5.03
N MET A 89 9.53 -10.35 -4.34
CA MET A 89 9.52 -9.47 -3.16
C MET A 89 10.38 -10.03 -2.03
N ALA A 90 10.34 -11.35 -1.80
CA ALA A 90 11.14 -11.99 -0.78
C ALA A 90 12.65 -12.05 -1.10
N SER A 91 13.05 -11.93 -2.37
CA SER A 91 14.46 -11.94 -2.77
C SER A 91 15.06 -10.56 -2.97
N GLN A 92 14.26 -9.57 -3.36
CA GLN A 92 14.72 -8.23 -3.76
C GLN A 92 14.18 -7.11 -2.87
N GLY A 93 13.24 -7.39 -1.99
CA GLY A 93 12.56 -6.44 -1.13
C GLY A 93 12.57 -6.85 0.35
N GLN A 94 11.53 -6.43 1.06
CA GLN A 94 11.34 -6.67 2.49
C GLN A 94 9.88 -7.02 2.78
N LEU A 95 9.64 -7.99 3.69
CA LEU A 95 8.31 -8.41 4.14
C LEU A 95 8.25 -8.35 5.67
N TYR A 96 7.25 -7.66 6.21
CA TYR A 96 6.99 -7.45 7.63
C TYR A 96 5.62 -8.01 8.02
N GLY A 97 5.50 -8.51 9.22
CA GLY A 97 4.23 -8.95 9.80
C GLY A 97 4.11 -10.45 10.03
N ASN A 98 5.19 -11.23 9.82
CA ASN A 98 5.16 -12.64 10.22
C ASN A 98 5.25 -12.79 11.73
N ARG A 99 4.09 -12.90 12.35
CA ARG A 99 3.96 -12.98 13.81
C ARG A 99 4.59 -14.23 14.42
N ALA A 100 4.84 -15.27 13.63
CA ALA A 100 5.55 -16.47 14.10
C ALA A 100 7.01 -16.17 14.50
N TYR A 101 7.58 -15.07 13.98
CA TYR A 101 8.92 -14.61 14.35
C TYR A 101 8.91 -13.43 15.34
N GLY A 102 7.74 -13.09 15.91
CA GLY A 102 7.62 -11.89 16.76
C GLY A 102 7.72 -10.58 15.98
N ASN A 103 7.59 -10.64 14.67
CA ASN A 103 7.55 -9.48 13.77
C ASN A 103 6.10 -9.04 13.62
N HIS A 104 5.74 -7.94 14.25
CA HIS A 104 4.36 -7.49 14.35
C HIS A 104 4.16 -6.20 13.57
N VAL A 105 3.18 -6.19 12.67
CA VAL A 105 2.64 -4.97 12.07
C VAL A 105 1.19 -4.85 12.48
N ASN A 106 0.79 -3.70 12.98
CA ASN A 106 -0.58 -3.46 13.44
C ASN A 106 -1.12 -2.11 12.96
N ASN A 107 -2.44 -2.00 12.94
CA ASN A 107 -3.07 -0.69 12.91
C ASN A 107 -2.89 0.03 14.25
N GLN A 108 -2.73 1.34 14.20
CA GLN A 108 -2.75 2.21 15.36
C GLN A 108 -4.20 2.52 15.79
N ASN A 109 -5.09 2.71 14.80
CA ASN A 109 -6.52 2.88 15.05
C ASN A 109 -7.12 1.63 15.71
N LYS A 110 -8.23 1.82 16.44
CA LYS A 110 -8.96 0.75 17.15
C LYS A 110 -10.28 0.38 16.49
N MET A 111 -10.57 0.99 15.37
CA MET A 111 -11.76 0.70 14.57
C MET A 111 -11.61 -0.60 13.79
N TRP A 112 -10.40 -0.87 13.27
CA TRP A 112 -10.02 -2.08 12.54
C TRP A 112 -10.98 -2.45 11.41
N PHE A 113 -11.34 -1.44 10.60
CA PHE A 113 -12.10 -1.58 9.36
C PHE A 113 -11.61 -0.54 8.34
N SER A 114 -12.16 -0.59 7.13
CA SER A 114 -11.54 -0.05 5.92
C SER A 114 -11.24 1.44 5.98
N TYR A 115 -12.21 2.33 6.16
CA TYR A 115 -11.93 3.78 6.10
C TYR A 115 -10.89 4.23 7.13
N PRO A 116 -11.00 3.90 8.45
CA PRO A 116 -9.96 4.21 9.43
C PRO A 116 -8.59 3.63 9.09
N GLY A 117 -8.54 2.39 8.57
CA GLY A 117 -7.31 1.75 8.13
C GLY A 117 -6.65 2.49 6.97
N TYR A 118 -7.40 2.81 5.93
CA TYR A 118 -6.92 3.61 4.79
C TYR A 118 -6.51 5.02 5.20
N ASN A 119 -7.28 5.68 6.08
CA ASN A 119 -6.87 6.98 6.62
C ASN A 119 -5.50 6.88 7.29
N GLU A 120 -5.28 5.87 8.13
CA GLU A 120 -4.03 5.71 8.86
C GLU A 120 -2.84 5.52 7.90
N VAL A 121 -2.97 4.65 6.90
CA VAL A 121 -1.94 4.44 5.86
C VAL A 121 -1.64 5.73 5.11
N LEU A 122 -2.68 6.49 4.74
CA LEU A 122 -2.54 7.66 3.85
C LEU A 122 -2.18 8.95 4.59
N SER A 123 -2.59 9.13 5.86
CA SER A 123 -2.30 10.34 6.65
C SER A 123 -1.11 10.17 7.61
N GLY A 124 -0.76 8.93 7.96
CA GLY A 124 0.34 8.62 8.88
C GLY A 124 -0.05 8.64 10.37
N PHE A 125 -1.35 8.68 10.69
CA PHE A 125 -1.85 8.61 12.06
C PHE A 125 -3.29 8.12 12.12
N ALA A 126 -3.67 7.54 13.25
CA ALA A 126 -5.06 7.16 13.54
C ALA A 126 -5.90 8.39 13.94
N ASP A 127 -7.17 8.38 13.58
CA ASP A 127 -8.12 9.45 13.93
C ASP A 127 -9.52 8.88 14.23
N ASP A 128 -9.60 8.02 15.22
CA ASP A 128 -10.81 7.28 15.59
C ASP A 128 -11.98 8.20 16.02
N THR A 129 -11.67 9.43 16.40
CA THR A 129 -12.69 10.42 16.80
C THR A 129 -13.50 10.91 15.61
N ARG A 130 -12.85 11.18 14.46
CA ARG A 130 -13.49 11.78 13.29
C ARG A 130 -13.74 10.78 12.17
N ILE A 131 -12.96 9.68 12.15
CA ILE A 131 -13.07 8.61 11.16
C ILE A 131 -13.39 7.30 11.88
N ASN A 132 -14.69 7.07 12.06
CA ASN A 132 -15.25 5.96 12.83
C ASN A 132 -16.38 5.23 12.09
N SER A 133 -16.45 5.40 10.79
CA SER A 133 -17.41 4.72 9.91
C SER A 133 -16.86 4.59 8.49
N ASN A 134 -17.47 3.73 7.69
CA ASN A 134 -17.24 3.59 6.24
C ASN A 134 -18.13 4.55 5.39
N SER A 135 -18.69 5.58 6.01
CA SER A 135 -19.60 6.53 5.34
C SER A 135 -18.85 7.38 4.32
N LYS A 136 -19.54 7.76 3.24
CA LYS A 136 -19.06 8.67 2.19
C LYS A 136 -18.97 10.12 2.69
N VAL A 137 -18.07 10.37 3.63
CA VAL A 137 -17.77 11.69 4.21
C VAL A 137 -16.34 12.05 3.88
N ASN A 138 -16.10 13.22 3.34
CA ASN A 138 -14.77 13.68 2.96
C ASN A 138 -13.79 13.66 4.14
N ASN A 139 -12.64 13.00 3.96
CA ASN A 139 -11.59 12.88 4.96
C ASN A 139 -11.11 14.26 5.42
N PRO A 140 -11.24 14.60 6.72
CA PRO A 140 -10.73 15.86 7.25
C PRO A 140 -9.21 15.93 7.29
N ASN A 141 -8.53 14.77 7.25
CA ASN A 141 -7.07 14.67 7.31
C ASN A 141 -6.45 14.85 5.92
N VAL A 142 -5.30 15.51 5.88
CA VAL A 142 -4.52 15.64 4.65
C VAL A 142 -3.69 14.37 4.46
N THR A 143 -3.84 13.72 3.30
CA THR A 143 -3.09 12.52 2.97
C THR A 143 -1.70 12.85 2.43
N PHE A 144 -0.77 11.89 2.48
CA PHE A 144 0.54 12.04 1.85
C PHE A 144 0.42 12.28 0.32
N LEU A 145 -0.61 11.72 -0.30
CA LEU A 145 -0.93 11.96 -1.71
C LEU A 145 -1.21 13.45 -1.97
N GLU A 146 -2.03 14.07 -1.12
CA GLU A 146 -2.37 15.50 -1.23
C GLU A 146 -1.16 16.39 -0.96
N TYR A 147 -0.33 16.06 0.03
CA TYR A 147 0.91 16.80 0.28
C TYR A 147 1.84 16.74 -0.94
N LEU A 148 2.07 15.55 -1.52
CA LEU A 148 2.90 15.41 -2.71
C LEU A 148 2.28 16.14 -3.91
N HIS A 149 0.96 16.04 -4.11
CA HIS A 149 0.28 16.71 -5.23
C HIS A 149 0.46 18.24 -5.23
N LYS A 150 0.67 18.84 -4.06
CA LYS A 150 0.94 20.29 -3.92
C LYS A 150 2.38 20.66 -4.25
N LEU A 151 3.31 19.71 -4.27
CA LEU A 151 4.72 19.97 -4.57
C LEU A 151 4.94 20.01 -6.08
N PRO A 152 5.71 21.01 -6.61
CA PRO A 152 5.91 21.18 -8.04
C PRO A 152 6.35 19.92 -8.80
N PRO A 153 7.28 19.07 -8.30
CA PRO A 153 7.72 17.88 -9.01
C PRO A 153 6.63 16.81 -9.21
N TYR A 154 5.57 16.84 -8.39
CA TYR A 154 4.49 15.84 -8.37
C TYR A 154 3.13 16.41 -8.78
N LYS A 155 2.99 17.73 -8.95
CA LYS A 155 1.74 18.37 -9.36
C LYS A 155 1.23 17.79 -10.68
N GLY A 156 0.00 17.27 -10.70
CA GLY A 156 -0.58 16.60 -11.85
C GLY A 156 0.01 15.21 -12.16
N LYS A 157 0.88 14.67 -11.26
CA LYS A 157 1.52 13.35 -11.39
C LYS A 157 1.16 12.41 -10.23
N VAL A 158 0.11 12.72 -9.49
CA VAL A 158 -0.45 11.88 -8.43
C VAL A 158 -1.79 11.36 -8.93
N MET A 159 -1.97 10.05 -8.93
CA MET A 159 -3.20 9.38 -9.35
C MET A 159 -3.58 8.28 -8.37
N ALA A 160 -4.87 8.00 -8.27
CA ALA A 160 -5.39 6.93 -7.41
C ALA A 160 -6.48 6.12 -8.13
N PHE A 161 -6.45 4.81 -7.92
CA PHE A 161 -7.42 3.84 -8.43
C PHE A 161 -7.90 2.96 -7.29
N GLY A 162 -9.20 2.77 -7.15
CA GLY A 162 -9.76 1.94 -6.09
C GLY A 162 -10.97 1.14 -6.53
N SER A 163 -11.11 -0.06 -6.00
CA SER A 163 -12.30 -0.88 -6.30
C SER A 163 -13.53 -0.38 -5.55
N TRP A 164 -13.34 0.18 -4.35
CA TRP A 164 -14.42 0.68 -3.51
C TRP A 164 -14.78 2.14 -3.82
N ASP A 165 -16.08 2.45 -3.91
CA ASP A 165 -16.62 3.76 -4.30
C ASP A 165 -16.51 4.84 -3.19
N VAL A 166 -15.89 4.51 -2.05
CA VAL A 166 -15.60 5.46 -0.96
C VAL A 166 -14.23 6.14 -1.12
N PHE A 167 -13.34 5.63 -1.97
CA PHE A 167 -12.00 6.23 -2.15
C PHE A 167 -11.99 7.72 -2.54
N PRO A 168 -12.94 8.25 -3.34
CA PRO A 168 -13.02 9.69 -3.57
C PRO A 168 -13.14 10.51 -2.29
N TYR A 169 -13.79 9.97 -1.26
CA TYR A 169 -13.96 10.59 0.05
C TYR A 169 -12.74 10.37 0.95
N ILE A 170 -12.16 9.17 0.96
CA ILE A 170 -10.94 8.85 1.73
C ILE A 170 -9.77 9.75 1.30
N ILE A 171 -9.60 9.98 -0.01
CA ILE A 171 -8.56 10.85 -0.59
C ILE A 171 -9.00 12.32 -0.53
N ASN A 172 -10.27 12.59 -0.26
CA ASN A 172 -10.91 13.89 -0.37
C ASN A 172 -10.61 14.53 -1.75
N ARG A 173 -11.12 13.89 -2.81
CA ARG A 173 -10.90 14.28 -4.20
C ARG A 173 -11.20 15.76 -4.45
N GLU A 174 -12.24 16.30 -3.79
CA GLU A 174 -12.65 17.70 -3.95
C GLU A 174 -11.58 18.67 -3.44
N ARG A 175 -11.03 18.42 -2.23
CA ARG A 175 -10.00 19.28 -1.65
C ARG A 175 -8.64 19.05 -2.28
N SER A 176 -8.28 17.81 -2.51
CA SER A 176 -6.94 17.43 -2.98
C SER A 176 -6.71 17.75 -4.46
N GLY A 177 -7.77 17.72 -5.28
CA GLY A 177 -7.68 17.87 -6.73
C GLY A 177 -6.98 16.68 -7.43
N ILE A 178 -6.77 15.58 -6.73
CA ILE A 178 -6.12 14.38 -7.28
C ILE A 178 -7.07 13.66 -8.23
N ALA A 179 -6.54 13.16 -9.35
CA ALA A 179 -7.27 12.27 -10.24
C ALA A 179 -7.53 10.92 -9.54
N VAL A 180 -8.79 10.67 -9.17
CA VAL A 180 -9.25 9.43 -8.53
C VAL A 180 -10.26 8.77 -9.46
N ASN A 181 -10.04 7.51 -9.80
CA ASN A 181 -10.99 6.63 -10.47
C ASN A 181 -11.31 5.47 -9.54
N ALA A 182 -12.52 5.40 -9.02
CA ALA A 182 -12.89 4.43 -8.00
C ALA A 182 -14.34 3.98 -8.09
N GLY A 183 -14.63 2.80 -7.53
CA GLY A 183 -15.93 2.18 -7.65
C GLY A 183 -16.30 2.00 -9.12
N PHE A 184 -17.44 2.49 -9.52
CA PHE A 184 -17.94 2.35 -10.88
C PHE A 184 -17.61 3.55 -11.80
N ASP A 185 -16.65 4.42 -11.40
CA ASP A 185 -16.15 5.49 -12.27
C ASP A 185 -15.58 4.91 -13.57
N LEU A 186 -15.98 5.46 -14.69
CA LEU A 186 -15.41 5.12 -16.01
C LEU A 186 -14.19 5.99 -16.29
N ALA A 187 -13.29 5.52 -17.15
CA ALA A 187 -12.30 6.39 -17.76
C ALA A 187 -12.98 7.42 -18.67
N THR A 188 -12.56 8.68 -18.57
CA THR A 188 -13.16 9.80 -19.30
C THR A 188 -12.08 10.59 -20.05
N GLY A 189 -12.50 11.36 -21.05
CA GLY A 189 -11.63 12.19 -21.89
C GLY A 189 -11.84 11.93 -23.37
N SER A 190 -11.26 12.80 -24.20
CA SER A 190 -11.32 12.68 -25.66
C SER A 190 -10.27 11.71 -26.23
N ASP A 191 -9.30 11.30 -25.41
CA ASP A 191 -8.12 10.52 -25.78
C ASP A 191 -8.10 9.12 -25.15
N LEU A 192 -9.29 8.53 -24.93
CA LEU A 192 -9.41 7.18 -24.40
C LEU A 192 -8.72 6.16 -25.30
N THR A 193 -7.89 5.30 -24.68
CA THR A 193 -7.29 4.16 -25.38
C THR A 193 -8.34 3.10 -25.69
N GLU A 194 -8.03 2.16 -26.60
CA GLU A 194 -8.94 1.04 -26.90
C GLU A 194 -9.14 0.12 -25.68
N VAL A 195 -8.13 0.04 -24.80
CA VAL A 195 -8.25 -0.69 -23.54
C VAL A 195 -9.22 0.03 -22.61
N GLU A 196 -9.07 1.34 -22.41
CA GLU A 196 -9.99 2.13 -21.56
C GLU A 196 -11.44 2.04 -22.06
N LYS A 197 -11.67 2.14 -23.36
CA LYS A 197 -13.00 1.95 -23.98
C LYS A 197 -13.57 0.56 -23.72
N THR A 198 -12.72 -0.46 -23.85
CA THR A 198 -13.13 -1.86 -23.63
C THR A 198 -13.46 -2.09 -22.16
N VAL A 199 -12.61 -1.62 -21.24
CA VAL A 199 -12.84 -1.73 -19.79
C VAL A 199 -14.11 -0.98 -19.39
N ASN A 200 -14.33 0.24 -19.91
CA ASN A 200 -15.58 1.00 -19.70
C ASN A 200 -16.82 0.19 -20.11
N ARG A 201 -16.78 -0.44 -21.28
CA ARG A 201 -17.90 -1.25 -21.77
C ARG A 201 -18.12 -2.48 -20.90
N LEU A 202 -17.05 -3.24 -20.61
CA LEU A 202 -17.15 -4.47 -19.82
C LEU A 202 -17.65 -4.18 -18.39
N GLN A 203 -17.21 -3.08 -17.78
CA GLN A 203 -17.68 -2.68 -16.43
C GLN A 203 -19.19 -2.37 -16.41
N GLN A 204 -19.76 -1.89 -17.52
CA GLN A 204 -21.21 -1.65 -17.62
C GLN A 204 -22.00 -2.92 -17.92
N GLU A 205 -21.42 -3.87 -18.63
CA GLU A 205 -22.05 -5.14 -19.02
C GLU A 205 -21.97 -6.20 -17.90
N ILE A 206 -20.85 -6.23 -17.16
CA ILE A 206 -20.58 -7.21 -16.11
C ILE A 206 -20.98 -6.62 -14.75
N ARG A 207 -22.06 -7.13 -14.19
CA ARG A 207 -22.48 -6.78 -12.82
C ARG A 207 -21.67 -7.57 -11.83
N GLY A 208 -20.88 -6.86 -10.99
CA GLY A 208 -20.25 -7.47 -9.82
C GLY A 208 -21.30 -7.88 -8.77
N PRO A 209 -20.92 -8.74 -7.82
CA PRO A 209 -21.83 -9.18 -6.75
C PRO A 209 -22.14 -8.07 -5.73
N TRP A 210 -21.31 -7.02 -5.68
CA TRP A 210 -21.41 -5.96 -4.65
C TRP A 210 -21.83 -4.60 -5.24
N GLY A 211 -22.63 -3.84 -4.47
CA GLY A 211 -23.17 -2.57 -4.93
C GLY A 211 -22.22 -1.37 -4.82
N GLY A 212 -21.17 -1.47 -4.01
CA GLY A 212 -20.21 -0.38 -3.75
C GLY A 212 -18.78 -0.67 -4.20
N VAL A 213 -18.48 -1.91 -4.57
CA VAL A 213 -17.13 -2.38 -4.94
C VAL A 213 -17.19 -3.00 -6.34
N ARG A 214 -16.42 -2.45 -7.26
CA ARG A 214 -16.21 -3.06 -8.58
C ARG A 214 -15.20 -4.19 -8.50
N LEU A 215 -15.25 -5.11 -9.44
CA LEU A 215 -14.25 -6.19 -9.53
C LEU A 215 -12.84 -5.61 -9.77
N ASP A 216 -11.85 -6.18 -9.10
CA ASP A 216 -10.45 -5.76 -9.13
C ASP A 216 -9.81 -5.73 -10.53
N PRO A 217 -10.18 -6.60 -11.50
CA PRO A 217 -9.71 -6.48 -12.89
C PRO A 217 -9.95 -5.10 -13.50
N PHE A 218 -11.10 -4.46 -13.24
CA PHE A 218 -11.38 -3.13 -13.78
C PHE A 218 -10.45 -2.08 -13.17
N THR A 219 -10.26 -2.13 -11.85
CA THR A 219 -9.30 -1.24 -11.14
C THR A 219 -7.89 -1.41 -11.68
N HIS A 220 -7.46 -2.67 -11.86
CA HIS A 220 -6.15 -3.01 -12.37
C HIS A 220 -5.90 -2.45 -13.77
N HIS A 221 -6.81 -2.71 -14.71
CA HIS A 221 -6.61 -2.28 -16.09
C HIS A 221 -6.67 -0.76 -16.26
N TYR A 222 -7.52 -0.04 -15.51
CA TYR A 222 -7.47 1.42 -15.49
C TYR A 222 -6.14 1.94 -14.93
N ALA A 223 -5.63 1.37 -13.87
CA ALA A 223 -4.35 1.76 -13.28
C ALA A 223 -3.16 1.45 -14.21
N LEU A 224 -3.18 0.28 -14.87
CA LEU A 224 -2.14 -0.13 -15.81
C LEU A 224 -2.09 0.79 -17.05
N GLU A 225 -3.26 1.14 -17.60
CA GLU A 225 -3.33 2.11 -18.71
C GLU A 225 -2.88 3.51 -18.28
N ALA A 226 -3.22 3.94 -17.07
CA ALA A 226 -2.73 5.21 -16.55
C ALA A 226 -1.21 5.24 -16.39
N ILE A 227 -0.56 4.14 -15.98
CA ILE A 227 0.91 4.04 -15.95
C ILE A 227 1.49 4.30 -17.35
N LYS A 228 0.94 3.68 -18.37
CA LYS A 228 1.42 3.79 -19.76
C LYS A 228 1.17 5.18 -20.34
N LYS A 229 -0.03 5.72 -20.15
CA LYS A 229 -0.53 6.95 -20.78
C LYS A 229 -0.09 8.22 -20.04
N HIS A 230 -0.31 8.27 -18.72
CA HIS A 230 -0.12 9.48 -17.92
C HIS A 230 1.20 9.52 -17.17
N LYS A 231 1.85 8.38 -17.02
CA LYS A 231 3.13 8.21 -16.34
C LYS A 231 3.17 8.93 -14.98
N PRO A 232 2.25 8.56 -14.02
CA PRO A 232 2.24 9.17 -12.70
C PRO A 232 3.55 8.90 -11.96
N LYS A 233 4.02 9.88 -11.18
CA LYS A 233 5.15 9.68 -10.26
C LYS A 233 4.71 9.05 -8.93
N ILE A 234 3.49 9.33 -8.53
CA ILE A 234 2.87 8.79 -7.30
C ILE A 234 1.57 8.11 -7.71
N LEU A 235 1.51 6.82 -7.49
CA LEU A 235 0.34 6.01 -7.83
C LEU A 235 -0.15 5.26 -6.59
N TYR A 236 -1.43 5.35 -6.32
CA TYR A 236 -2.11 4.54 -5.31
C TYR A 236 -3.12 3.61 -5.96
N ILE A 237 -3.09 2.33 -5.62
CA ILE A 237 -4.05 1.33 -6.10
C ILE A 237 -4.61 0.58 -4.89
N ALA A 238 -5.93 0.51 -4.78
CA ALA A 238 -6.63 -0.21 -3.72
C ALA A 238 -7.53 -1.29 -4.31
N TYR A 239 -7.16 -2.54 -4.09
CA TYR A 239 -7.93 -3.72 -4.46
C TYR A 239 -8.88 -4.10 -3.34
N GLY A 240 -10.12 -4.50 -3.65
CA GLY A 240 -11.20 -4.69 -2.69
C GLY A 240 -11.68 -6.13 -2.51
N GLU A 241 -11.56 -6.99 -3.52
CA GLU A 241 -12.25 -8.28 -3.57
C GLU A 241 -11.95 -9.21 -2.40
N THR A 242 -10.75 -9.13 -1.80
CA THR A 242 -10.41 -10.01 -0.67
C THR A 242 -11.30 -9.76 0.55
N ASP A 243 -11.71 -8.51 0.81
CA ASP A 243 -12.62 -8.22 1.92
C ASP A 243 -14.04 -8.70 1.64
N ASP A 244 -14.55 -8.40 0.46
CA ASP A 244 -15.93 -8.73 0.10
C ASP A 244 -16.18 -10.24 0.01
N TRP A 245 -15.25 -11.00 -0.61
CA TRP A 245 -15.35 -12.47 -0.62
C TRP A 245 -15.27 -13.09 0.77
N ALA A 246 -14.47 -12.49 1.67
CA ALA A 246 -14.43 -12.95 3.05
C ALA A 246 -15.75 -12.67 3.77
N HIS A 247 -16.37 -11.50 3.58
CA HIS A 247 -17.70 -11.18 4.12
C HIS A 247 -18.77 -12.15 3.62
N ASP A 248 -18.71 -12.52 2.34
CA ASP A 248 -19.61 -13.53 1.75
C ASP A 248 -19.32 -14.95 2.24
N GLY A 249 -18.23 -15.17 2.97
CA GLY A 249 -17.83 -16.47 3.48
C GLY A 249 -17.33 -17.43 2.40
N LYS A 250 -16.82 -16.90 1.29
CA LYS A 250 -16.32 -17.64 0.13
C LYS A 250 -14.81 -17.74 0.19
N TYR A 251 -14.29 -18.71 0.92
CA TYR A 251 -12.84 -18.81 1.18
C TYR A 251 -12.02 -19.12 -0.07
N ASP A 252 -12.55 -19.93 -0.99
CA ASP A 252 -11.92 -20.21 -2.27
C ASP A 252 -11.85 -18.97 -3.16
N GLN A 253 -12.90 -18.17 -3.21
CA GLN A 253 -12.90 -16.89 -3.96
C GLN A 253 -11.95 -15.87 -3.33
N TYR A 254 -11.91 -15.80 -1.99
CA TYR A 254 -10.93 -14.99 -1.26
C TYR A 254 -9.48 -15.34 -1.61
N LEU A 255 -9.14 -16.64 -1.67
CA LEU A 255 -7.82 -17.07 -2.10
C LEU A 255 -7.55 -16.78 -3.58
N TRP A 256 -8.55 -16.97 -4.45
CA TRP A 256 -8.42 -16.65 -5.86
C TRP A 256 -8.19 -15.17 -6.11
N SER A 257 -8.94 -14.28 -5.46
CA SER A 257 -8.74 -12.84 -5.58
C SER A 257 -7.36 -12.42 -5.05
N ALA A 258 -6.91 -12.99 -3.93
CA ALA A 258 -5.56 -12.75 -3.40
C ALA A 258 -4.46 -13.17 -4.38
N LYS A 259 -4.57 -14.35 -4.98
CA LYS A 259 -3.64 -14.85 -6.01
C LYS A 259 -3.66 -14.00 -7.27
N GLN A 260 -4.84 -13.60 -7.71
CA GLN A 260 -4.98 -12.75 -8.88
C GLN A 260 -4.36 -11.37 -8.66
N THR A 261 -4.52 -10.82 -7.45
CA THR A 261 -3.89 -9.54 -7.09
C THR A 261 -2.37 -9.65 -7.02
N ASP A 262 -1.79 -10.77 -6.56
CA ASP A 262 -0.34 -11.03 -6.68
C ASP A 262 0.13 -10.98 -8.15
N ALA A 263 -0.66 -11.55 -9.07
CA ALA A 263 -0.37 -11.51 -10.50
C ALA A 263 -0.49 -10.08 -11.07
N TYR A 264 -1.48 -9.30 -10.64
CA TYR A 264 -1.62 -7.89 -11.03
C TYR A 264 -0.44 -7.04 -10.55
N ILE A 265 0.01 -7.25 -9.32
CA ILE A 265 1.16 -6.54 -8.76
C ILE A 265 2.44 -6.90 -9.52
N ARG A 266 2.60 -8.16 -9.92
CA ARG A 266 3.69 -8.59 -10.82
C ARG A 266 3.65 -7.83 -12.14
N GLU A 267 2.49 -7.78 -12.80
CA GLU A 267 2.34 -7.09 -14.09
C GLU A 267 2.66 -5.59 -13.98
N ILE A 268 2.19 -4.93 -12.90
CA ILE A 268 2.54 -3.54 -12.61
C ILE A 268 4.05 -3.40 -12.43
N TRP A 269 4.68 -4.25 -11.63
CA TRP A 269 6.12 -4.19 -11.39
C TRP A 269 6.93 -4.39 -12.67
N GLU A 270 6.60 -5.40 -13.46
CA GLU A 270 7.26 -5.68 -14.74
C GLU A 270 7.07 -4.52 -15.73
N THR A 271 5.88 -3.93 -15.79
CA THR A 271 5.60 -2.73 -16.61
C THR A 271 6.47 -1.55 -16.17
N LEU A 272 6.55 -1.29 -14.88
CA LEU A 272 7.40 -0.21 -14.34
C LEU A 272 8.88 -0.46 -14.61
N GLN A 273 9.37 -1.70 -14.48
CA GLN A 273 10.76 -2.04 -14.75
C GLN A 273 11.10 -2.09 -16.25
N SER A 274 10.13 -2.07 -17.14
CA SER A 274 10.34 -1.97 -18.58
C SER A 274 10.39 -0.53 -19.12
N ASP A 275 9.89 0.45 -18.36
CA ASP A 275 9.83 1.86 -18.78
C ASP A 275 11.01 2.67 -18.19
N PRO A 276 11.77 3.42 -19.02
CA PRO A 276 12.93 4.21 -18.55
C PRO A 276 12.62 5.25 -17.47
N GLN A 277 11.37 5.76 -17.39
CA GLN A 277 10.98 6.68 -16.32
C GLN A 277 11.00 6.01 -14.95
N TYR A 278 10.64 4.72 -14.90
CA TYR A 278 10.40 4.00 -13.66
C TYR A 278 11.51 3.02 -13.29
N LYS A 279 12.18 2.44 -14.29
CA LYS A 279 13.20 1.40 -14.11
C LYS A 279 14.31 1.85 -13.16
N GLY A 280 14.48 1.14 -12.04
CA GLY A 280 15.49 1.44 -11.03
C GLY A 280 15.26 2.75 -10.27
N LYS A 281 14.07 3.39 -10.40
CA LYS A 281 13.71 4.68 -9.79
C LYS A 281 12.37 4.63 -9.06
N THR A 282 11.78 3.46 -8.94
CA THR A 282 10.46 3.28 -8.34
C THR A 282 10.56 2.41 -7.10
N THR A 283 10.00 2.89 -6.00
CA THR A 283 9.72 2.06 -4.82
C THR A 283 8.25 1.69 -4.80
N MET A 284 7.97 0.40 -4.73
CA MET A 284 6.63 -0.16 -4.54
C MET A 284 6.48 -0.59 -3.09
N ILE A 285 5.39 -0.16 -2.46
CA ILE A 285 4.98 -0.53 -1.10
C ILE A 285 3.63 -1.19 -1.18
N ILE A 286 3.45 -2.30 -0.48
CA ILE A 286 2.21 -3.07 -0.47
C ILE A 286 1.84 -3.35 0.99
N THR A 287 0.55 -3.19 1.32
CA THR A 287 0.02 -3.46 2.66
C THR A 287 -1.45 -3.85 2.59
N THR A 288 -2.08 -4.01 3.73
CA THR A 288 -3.53 -4.11 3.89
C THR A 288 -3.99 -3.05 4.89
N ASP A 289 -5.24 -2.63 4.78
CA ASP A 289 -5.84 -1.62 5.65
C ASP A 289 -6.23 -2.18 7.03
N HIS A 290 -6.70 -3.44 7.08
CA HIS A 290 -6.98 -4.20 8.31
C HIS A 290 -6.77 -5.70 8.09
N GLY A 291 -6.77 -6.46 9.17
CA GLY A 291 -6.85 -7.93 9.17
C GLY A 291 -8.28 -8.39 9.45
N ARG A 292 -8.42 -9.63 9.88
CA ARG A 292 -9.70 -10.29 10.17
C ARG A 292 -9.56 -11.26 11.35
N GLY A 293 -10.71 -11.81 11.80
CA GLY A 293 -10.70 -12.87 12.80
C GLY A 293 -9.99 -14.15 12.34
N ILE A 294 -9.76 -15.07 13.27
CA ILE A 294 -8.92 -16.27 13.06
C ILE A 294 -9.66 -17.60 13.18
N THR A 295 -10.96 -17.57 13.45
CA THR A 295 -11.78 -18.78 13.53
C THR A 295 -12.62 -18.96 12.27
N LYS A 296 -13.21 -20.13 12.05
CA LYS A 296 -14.11 -20.42 10.93
C LYS A 296 -15.30 -19.46 10.80
N THR A 297 -15.69 -18.82 11.89
CA THR A 297 -16.78 -17.85 11.90
C THR A 297 -16.27 -16.42 11.85
N SER A 298 -15.25 -16.08 12.65
CA SER A 298 -14.77 -14.71 12.77
C SER A 298 -13.91 -14.24 11.60
N TRP A 299 -13.34 -15.14 10.79
CA TRP A 299 -12.53 -14.74 9.63
C TRP A 299 -13.33 -13.93 8.59
N LYS A 300 -14.65 -14.09 8.56
CA LYS A 300 -15.56 -13.32 7.71
C LYS A 300 -15.69 -11.85 8.12
N SER A 301 -15.21 -11.53 9.33
CA SER A 301 -15.49 -10.26 9.99
C SER A 301 -14.21 -9.59 10.49
N HIS A 302 -14.33 -8.29 10.67
CA HIS A 302 -13.33 -7.39 11.22
C HIS A 302 -14.03 -6.34 12.09
N GLY A 303 -13.29 -5.38 12.63
CA GLY A 303 -13.84 -4.30 13.46
C GLY A 303 -13.37 -4.39 14.92
N SER A 304 -13.71 -3.39 15.72
CA SER A 304 -13.23 -3.16 17.08
C SER A 304 -13.42 -4.36 18.03
N GLU A 305 -14.45 -5.17 17.79
CA GLU A 305 -14.76 -6.35 18.59
C GLU A 305 -13.90 -7.58 18.23
N ILE A 306 -13.05 -7.47 17.19
CA ILE A 306 -12.21 -8.56 16.70
C ILE A 306 -10.74 -8.12 16.76
N PRO A 307 -10.03 -8.32 17.89
CA PRO A 307 -8.66 -7.78 18.08
C PRO A 307 -7.65 -8.21 17.01
N GLN A 308 -7.87 -9.38 16.38
CA GLN A 308 -7.00 -9.85 15.31
C GLN A 308 -7.15 -9.05 14.02
N ALA A 309 -8.25 -8.31 13.86
CA ALA A 309 -8.45 -7.41 12.73
C ALA A 309 -7.47 -6.21 12.72
N GLY A 310 -6.87 -5.88 13.86
CA GLY A 310 -5.76 -4.92 13.93
C GLY A 310 -4.41 -5.48 13.49
N GLN A 311 -4.30 -6.78 13.17
CA GLN A 311 -3.06 -7.45 12.77
C GLN A 311 -2.92 -7.42 11.26
N ILE A 312 -1.96 -6.65 10.80
CA ILE A 312 -1.70 -6.44 9.37
C ILE A 312 -0.27 -6.85 8.99
N TRP A 313 0.12 -6.56 7.79
CA TRP A 313 1.43 -6.80 7.22
C TRP A 313 1.81 -5.67 6.25
N MET A 314 3.08 -5.56 5.90
CA MET A 314 3.55 -4.64 4.87
C MET A 314 4.78 -5.20 4.17
N MET A 315 5.01 -4.75 2.94
CA MET A 315 6.23 -5.06 2.20
C MET A 315 6.67 -3.90 1.32
N ALA A 316 7.95 -3.88 0.97
CA ALA A 316 8.52 -2.86 0.10
C ALA A 316 9.60 -3.43 -0.79
N ILE A 317 9.71 -2.90 -2.02
CA ILE A 317 10.78 -3.16 -2.98
C ILE A 317 11.13 -1.87 -3.71
N GLY A 318 12.42 -1.55 -3.84
CA GLY A 318 12.86 -0.36 -4.56
C GLY A 318 14.37 -0.12 -4.45
N PRO A 319 14.90 0.87 -5.17
CA PRO A 319 16.35 1.10 -5.23
C PRO A 319 16.95 1.51 -3.90
N ASP A 320 16.21 2.23 -3.05
CA ASP A 320 16.65 2.66 -1.72
C ASP A 320 16.22 1.71 -0.60
N THR A 321 15.51 0.63 -0.92
CA THR A 321 15.07 -0.37 0.04
C THR A 321 16.07 -1.54 0.09
N PRO A 322 16.65 -1.87 1.25
CA PRO A 322 17.52 -3.04 1.35
C PRO A 322 16.77 -4.34 1.08
N ALA A 323 17.38 -5.28 0.35
CA ALA A 323 16.81 -6.60 0.09
C ALA A 323 17.00 -7.51 1.32
N LEU A 324 16.18 -7.34 2.35
CA LEU A 324 16.25 -8.11 3.61
C LEU A 324 15.34 -9.35 3.63
N GLY A 325 14.49 -9.52 2.60
CA GLY A 325 13.57 -10.63 2.50
C GLY A 325 12.48 -10.63 3.58
N GLU A 326 12.08 -11.81 4.01
CA GLU A 326 11.17 -11.96 5.16
C GLU A 326 11.89 -11.61 6.46
N LEU A 327 11.47 -10.52 7.11
CA LEU A 327 12.11 -10.09 8.35
C LEU A 327 11.76 -11.02 9.51
N LYS A 328 12.81 -11.58 10.11
CA LYS A 328 12.72 -12.46 11.29
C LYS A 328 13.10 -11.76 12.60
N ILE A 329 13.36 -10.46 12.53
CA ILE A 329 13.63 -9.65 13.73
C ILE A 329 12.35 -9.40 14.50
N GLN A 330 12.40 -9.51 15.81
CA GLN A 330 11.31 -9.12 16.69
C GLN A 330 11.14 -7.61 16.67
N GLY A 331 9.90 -7.14 16.63
CA GLY A 331 9.61 -5.72 16.62
C GLY A 331 8.13 -5.42 16.40
N GLN A 332 7.82 -4.13 16.55
CA GLN A 332 6.48 -3.59 16.42
C GLN A 332 6.50 -2.45 15.40
N TRP A 333 5.76 -2.60 14.33
CA TRP A 333 5.52 -1.60 13.28
C TRP A 333 4.03 -1.28 13.18
N GLN A 334 3.71 -0.18 12.52
CA GLN A 334 2.34 0.29 12.34
C GLN A 334 2.14 0.79 10.91
N SER A 335 0.92 0.65 10.36
CA SER A 335 0.54 1.22 9.06
C SER A 335 0.74 2.74 9.01
N ALA A 336 0.52 3.43 10.12
CA ALA A 336 0.77 4.86 10.27
C ALA A 336 2.22 5.30 9.92
N MET A 337 3.18 4.38 9.98
CA MET A 337 4.58 4.69 9.67
C MET A 337 4.82 4.89 8.17
N LEU A 338 3.92 4.42 7.30
CA LEU A 338 4.13 4.38 5.86
C LEU A 338 4.16 5.77 5.21
N ALA A 339 3.30 6.69 5.61
CA ALA A 339 3.26 8.04 5.02
C ALA A 339 4.59 8.79 5.15
N ARG A 340 5.19 8.78 6.35
CA ARG A 340 6.51 9.37 6.58
C ARG A 340 7.63 8.58 5.90
N THR A 341 7.54 7.26 5.85
CA THR A 341 8.50 6.40 5.12
C THR A 341 8.54 6.76 3.64
N ILE A 342 7.38 6.94 3.00
CA ILE A 342 7.27 7.34 1.60
C ILE A 342 7.99 8.67 1.35
N PHE A 343 7.78 9.66 2.21
CA PHE A 343 8.46 10.96 2.08
C PHE A 343 9.98 10.82 2.22
N GLN A 344 10.46 10.06 3.19
CA GLN A 344 11.90 9.82 3.35
C GLN A 344 12.52 9.07 2.16
N LEU A 345 11.81 8.12 1.56
CA LEU A 345 12.25 7.44 0.33
C LEU A 345 12.38 8.42 -0.84
N LEU A 346 11.55 9.45 -0.90
CA LEU A 346 11.62 10.54 -1.88
C LEU A 346 12.64 11.63 -1.51
N GLY A 347 13.35 11.50 -0.37
CA GLY A 347 14.28 12.51 0.13
C GLY A 347 13.61 13.76 0.69
N LEU A 348 12.36 13.64 1.16
CA LEU A 348 11.53 14.72 1.68
C LEU A 348 11.20 14.52 3.16
N ASP A 349 10.87 15.61 3.85
CA ASP A 349 10.32 15.58 5.20
C ASP A 349 8.79 15.59 5.14
N TYR A 350 8.18 14.69 5.94
CA TYR A 350 6.71 14.64 6.02
C TYR A 350 6.19 15.80 6.87
N PRO A 351 5.27 16.63 6.35
CA PRO A 351 4.93 17.91 6.98
C PRO A 351 4.03 17.80 8.23
N ASP A 352 3.30 16.67 8.40
CA ASP A 352 2.40 16.52 9.55
C ASP A 352 3.16 15.96 10.77
N ALA A 353 3.18 16.75 11.84
CA ALA A 353 3.85 16.36 13.09
C ALA A 353 3.14 15.20 13.82
N LYS A 354 1.85 14.94 13.53
CA LYS A 354 1.10 13.83 14.14
C LYS A 354 1.51 12.48 13.57
N ALA A 355 2.10 12.46 12.36
CA ALA A 355 2.45 11.22 11.71
C ALA A 355 3.50 10.43 12.50
N ALA A 356 3.29 9.12 12.56
CA ALA A 356 4.22 8.19 13.18
C ALA A 356 5.63 8.31 12.56
N PRO A 357 6.69 7.89 13.27
CA PRO A 357 8.03 7.84 12.71
C PRO A 357 8.10 6.91 11.51
N ALA A 358 9.06 7.12 10.61
CA ALA A 358 9.25 6.24 9.48
C ALA A 358 9.77 4.85 9.89
N VAL A 359 9.56 3.86 9.02
CA VAL A 359 10.16 2.51 9.14
C VAL A 359 11.63 2.62 8.77
N LYS A 360 12.50 2.56 9.77
CA LYS A 360 13.95 2.78 9.58
C LYS A 360 14.59 1.77 8.62
N GLU A 361 14.16 0.53 8.70
CA GLU A 361 14.71 -0.58 7.92
C GLU A 361 14.31 -0.53 6.44
N MET A 362 13.26 0.22 6.07
CA MET A 362 12.82 0.37 4.68
C MET A 362 13.72 1.25 3.82
N LYS A 363 14.63 2.00 4.44
CA LYS A 363 15.55 2.89 3.72
C LYS A 363 17.00 2.51 4.01
N LYS A 364 17.84 2.49 2.96
CA LYS A 364 19.30 2.32 3.03
C LYS A 364 19.99 3.51 3.69
#